data_4c64a18e90eb8c937027ce2e6ab9efb6
#
_entry.id   4c64a18e90eb8c937027ce2e6ab9efb6
#
_cell.length_a   1.000
_cell.length_b   1.000
_cell.length_c   1.000
_cell.angle_alpha   90.00
_cell.angle_beta   90.00
_cell.angle_gamma   90.00
#
_symmetry.space_group_name_H-M   'P 1'
#
loop_
_entity.id
_entity.type
_entity.pdbx_description
1 polymer ?
#
loop_
_entity_poly.entity_id
_entity_poly.type
_entity_poly.pdbx_seq_one_letter_code
_entity_poly.pdbx_strand_id
1 'polypeptide(L)'
;MATLSARASPPWPNPNPTTSPNSNPNPNFLPDQSQTLDFDSLMPPQPKSPPQYRSPTASPPGSSPATPPSVLHVAFNQDQACFSAATDNGFRIYNCNPFGEQFRREFDGGGIGHVEMLFRCNIIALVGGGPHPQYPPNKVMIWDDHEGCCIGDLSPRAAVRSVRLRRDRIIVAIEQKILVYNFQDLNLLHQIETYPNPKGLCAVSQLSDSLILACPGLQKGQIRVEHFSQKKTKFISAHDSRIACFALTLDGQFIATASTKGTLIRIFDTVQGTLLQEVCGVLLVLFFLIRTLNLYNFYD
;
A
#
# COMPACT_ATOMS: atom_id res chain seq x y z
N MET A 1 -11.19 22.78 -12.03
CA MET A 1 -10.20 21.86 -11.40
C MET A 1 -10.87 21.34 -10.14
N ALA A 2 -11.22 20.06 -10.14
CA ALA A 2 -11.84 19.43 -8.96
C ALA A 2 -10.73 19.09 -7.97
N THR A 3 -10.77 19.66 -6.79
CA THR A 3 -9.92 19.25 -5.67
C THR A 3 -10.45 17.92 -5.15
N LEU A 4 -9.60 16.89 -5.16
CA LEU A 4 -9.90 15.59 -4.54
C LEU A 4 -9.97 15.78 -3.02
N SER A 5 -11.19 15.96 -2.50
CA SER A 5 -11.44 15.88 -1.07
C SER A 5 -11.60 14.40 -0.70
N ALA A 6 -10.61 13.83 -0.05
CA ALA A 6 -10.76 12.52 0.58
C ALA A 6 -11.78 12.65 1.71
N ARG A 7 -13.06 12.41 1.41
CA ARG A 7 -14.06 12.18 2.46
C ARG A 7 -13.69 10.89 3.14
N ALA A 8 -13.46 10.94 4.44
CA ALA A 8 -13.30 9.76 5.27
C ALA A 8 -14.62 8.98 5.24
N SER A 9 -14.65 7.90 4.45
CA SER A 9 -15.71 6.91 4.56
C SER A 9 -15.36 5.97 5.70
N PRO A 10 -16.36 5.42 6.43
CA PRO A 10 -16.09 4.56 7.57
C PRO A 10 -15.27 3.35 7.16
N PRO A 11 -14.41 2.84 8.04
CA PRO A 11 -13.71 1.59 7.80
C PRO A 11 -14.71 0.46 7.61
N TRP A 12 -14.36 -0.51 6.79
CA TRP A 12 -15.14 -1.71 6.51
C TRP A 12 -15.65 -2.35 7.80
N PRO A 13 -16.92 -2.77 7.89
CA PRO A 13 -17.50 -3.28 9.12
C PRO A 13 -16.73 -4.52 9.61
N ASN A 14 -16.31 -4.49 10.86
CA ASN A 14 -15.71 -5.63 11.54
C ASN A 14 -16.84 -6.58 11.96
N PRO A 15 -16.81 -7.88 11.64
CA PRO A 15 -17.96 -8.78 11.87
C PRO A 15 -18.21 -9.19 13.32
N ASN A 16 -17.48 -8.67 14.35
CA ASN A 16 -17.81 -9.02 15.74
C ASN A 16 -17.49 -7.88 16.72
N PRO A 17 -18.49 -7.35 17.46
CA PRO A 17 -18.27 -6.58 18.67
C PRO A 17 -18.29 -7.52 19.90
N THR A 18 -17.18 -7.72 20.58
CA THR A 18 -17.18 -8.25 21.94
C THR A 18 -17.44 -7.12 22.91
N THR A 19 -18.59 -7.17 23.57
CA THR A 19 -18.99 -6.34 24.70
C THR A 19 -18.26 -6.76 25.97
N SER A 20 -17.74 -5.79 26.72
CA SER A 20 -17.54 -5.90 28.17
C SER A 20 -17.78 -4.55 28.84
N PRO A 21 -18.43 -4.52 30.02
CA PRO A 21 -18.96 -3.31 30.61
C PRO A 21 -18.14 -2.76 31.79
N ASN A 22 -18.34 -1.46 32.03
CA ASN A 22 -18.19 -0.72 33.29
C ASN A 22 -16.80 -0.30 33.78
N SER A 23 -16.61 1.01 33.85
CA SER A 23 -16.51 1.73 35.13
C SER A 23 -16.53 3.25 34.92
N ASN A 24 -17.20 3.91 35.86
CA ASN A 24 -17.67 5.28 35.96
C ASN A 24 -16.57 6.30 36.35
N PRO A 25 -16.82 7.61 36.22
CA PRO A 25 -15.83 8.66 36.08
C PRO A 25 -15.53 9.41 37.40
N ASN A 26 -14.42 10.13 37.40
CA ASN A 26 -14.28 11.27 38.32
C ASN A 26 -13.49 12.43 37.67
N PRO A 27 -13.86 13.69 37.94
CA PRO A 27 -13.54 14.86 37.16
C PRO A 27 -12.37 15.68 37.75
N ASN A 28 -11.80 16.53 36.93
CA ASN A 28 -10.94 17.68 37.19
C ASN A 28 -9.51 17.53 36.62
N PHE A 29 -9.31 18.13 35.46
CA PHE A 29 -8.18 19.01 35.19
C PHE A 29 -8.45 19.86 33.95
N LEU A 30 -8.18 21.15 34.03
CA LEU A 30 -8.38 22.17 32.99
C LEU A 30 -7.23 22.17 31.95
N PRO A 31 -7.38 22.87 30.82
CA PRO A 31 -6.88 22.40 29.53
C PRO A 31 -5.55 23.02 29.13
N ASP A 32 -4.75 22.22 28.43
CA ASP A 32 -3.65 22.72 27.63
C ASP A 32 -4.04 22.66 26.14
N GLN A 33 -3.94 23.80 25.46
CA GLN A 33 -4.35 23.97 24.07
C GLN A 33 -3.21 23.53 23.15
N SER A 34 -3.25 22.28 22.74
CA SER A 34 -2.63 21.85 21.48
C SER A 34 -3.72 21.25 20.60
N GLN A 35 -4.14 21.98 19.58
CA GLN A 35 -5.14 21.55 18.60
C GLN A 35 -4.56 20.41 17.75
N THR A 36 -4.67 19.20 18.22
CA THR A 36 -4.66 18.01 17.39
C THR A 36 -6.04 17.88 16.76
N LEU A 37 -6.12 17.95 15.44
CA LEU A 37 -7.34 17.66 14.69
C LEU A 37 -7.75 16.21 14.99
N ASP A 38 -8.74 16.05 15.83
CA ASP A 38 -9.32 14.77 16.22
C ASP A 38 -10.15 14.24 15.04
N PHE A 39 -9.63 13.23 14.38
CA PHE A 39 -10.19 12.62 13.17
C PHE A 39 -11.42 11.73 13.47
N ASP A 40 -11.68 11.43 14.77
CA ASP A 40 -12.79 10.57 15.19
C ASP A 40 -14.14 11.31 15.35
N SER A 41 -14.15 12.64 15.35
CA SER A 41 -15.38 13.43 15.56
C SER A 41 -16.20 13.73 14.30
N LEU A 42 -15.79 13.21 13.11
CA LEU A 42 -16.46 13.44 11.82
C LEU A 42 -17.29 12.24 11.32
N MET A 43 -17.70 11.35 12.20
CA MET A 43 -18.51 10.19 11.82
C MET A 43 -20.00 10.56 11.70
N PRO A 44 -20.63 10.40 10.51
CA PRO A 44 -22.08 10.48 10.41
C PRO A 44 -22.74 9.23 11.02
N PRO A 45 -24.03 9.34 11.48
CA PRO A 45 -24.74 8.23 12.11
C PRO A 45 -24.91 7.05 11.16
N GLN A 46 -24.70 5.84 11.67
CA GLN A 46 -24.79 4.57 10.98
C GLN A 46 -26.17 4.34 10.35
N PRO A 47 -26.25 3.87 9.08
CA PRO A 47 -27.51 3.42 8.49
C PRO A 47 -27.99 2.12 9.17
N LYS A 48 -29.25 2.12 9.55
CA LYS A 48 -29.95 0.95 10.12
C LYS A 48 -30.23 -0.08 9.03
N SER A 49 -29.63 -1.24 9.16
CA SER A 49 -29.76 -2.50 8.39
C SER A 49 -28.71 -2.78 7.32
N PRO A 50 -28.08 -3.98 7.38
CA PRO A 50 -27.14 -4.40 6.35
C PRO A 50 -27.88 -4.79 5.06
N PRO A 51 -27.29 -4.58 3.86
CA PRO A 51 -27.84 -5.04 2.62
C PRO A 51 -27.95 -6.57 2.64
N GLN A 52 -29.13 -7.08 2.32
CA GLN A 52 -29.39 -8.52 2.22
C GLN A 52 -28.51 -9.13 1.13
N TYR A 53 -27.68 -10.07 1.54
CA TYR A 53 -26.89 -10.91 0.65
C TYR A 53 -27.82 -11.69 -0.26
N ARG A 54 -27.85 -11.35 -1.55
CA ARG A 54 -28.49 -12.20 -2.57
C ARG A 54 -27.62 -13.43 -2.77
N SER A 55 -28.12 -14.59 -2.40
CA SER A 55 -27.53 -15.88 -2.75
C SER A 55 -27.34 -15.96 -4.28
N PRO A 56 -26.23 -16.51 -4.77
CA PRO A 56 -26.04 -16.69 -6.21
C PRO A 56 -27.16 -17.59 -6.75
N THR A 57 -28.00 -17.02 -7.61
CA THR A 57 -28.98 -17.80 -8.41
C THR A 57 -28.17 -18.76 -9.28
N ALA A 58 -28.58 -20.05 -9.25
CA ALA A 58 -27.98 -21.09 -10.07
C ALA A 58 -27.96 -20.67 -11.56
N SER A 59 -26.78 -20.78 -12.17
CA SER A 59 -26.58 -20.52 -13.59
C SER A 59 -27.42 -21.44 -14.45
N PRO A 60 -27.95 -21.00 -15.59
CA PRO A 60 -28.71 -21.86 -16.50
C PRO A 60 -27.82 -23.01 -17.02
N PRO A 61 -28.37 -24.20 -17.23
CA PRO A 61 -27.65 -25.38 -17.71
C PRO A 61 -27.19 -25.13 -19.16
N GLY A 62 -25.87 -24.99 -19.38
CA GLY A 62 -25.29 -24.83 -20.72
C GLY A 62 -24.06 -23.98 -20.82
N SER A 63 -23.65 -23.27 -19.77
CA SER A 63 -22.35 -22.55 -19.76
C SER A 63 -21.23 -23.51 -19.36
N SER A 64 -20.20 -23.63 -20.19
CA SER A 64 -18.94 -24.26 -19.80
C SER A 64 -18.45 -23.63 -18.48
N PRO A 65 -17.85 -24.42 -17.55
CA PRO A 65 -17.36 -23.90 -16.30
C PRO A 65 -16.40 -22.75 -16.58
N ALA A 66 -16.74 -21.53 -16.13
CA ALA A 66 -15.88 -20.36 -16.27
C ALA A 66 -14.54 -20.69 -15.59
N THR A 67 -13.45 -20.61 -16.35
CA THR A 67 -12.11 -20.78 -15.78
C THR A 67 -11.93 -19.75 -14.65
N PRO A 68 -11.39 -20.17 -13.49
CA PRO A 68 -11.18 -19.24 -12.39
C PRO A 68 -10.24 -18.11 -12.84
N PRO A 69 -10.49 -16.87 -12.41
CA PRO A 69 -9.66 -15.74 -12.82
C PRO A 69 -8.20 -15.94 -12.38
N SER A 70 -7.29 -15.58 -13.27
CA SER A 70 -5.85 -15.66 -13.02
C SER A 70 -5.42 -14.50 -12.11
N VAL A 71 -4.67 -14.78 -11.04
CA VAL A 71 -4.11 -13.78 -10.16
C VAL A 71 -2.86 -13.18 -10.80
N LEU A 72 -2.83 -11.87 -10.95
CA LEU A 72 -1.73 -11.11 -11.57
C LEU A 72 -0.82 -10.47 -10.52
N HIS A 73 -1.38 -10.01 -9.38
CA HIS A 73 -0.64 -9.35 -8.32
C HIS A 73 -1.36 -9.48 -6.98
N VAL A 74 -0.59 -9.55 -5.90
CA VAL A 74 -1.10 -9.52 -4.52
C VAL A 74 -0.31 -8.49 -3.72
N ALA A 75 -1.00 -7.65 -2.95
CA ALA A 75 -0.36 -6.67 -2.07
C ALA A 75 -1.14 -6.53 -0.76
N PHE A 76 -0.42 -6.46 0.35
CA PHE A 76 -1.00 -6.09 1.63
C PHE A 76 -1.23 -4.58 1.68
N ASN A 77 -2.25 -4.15 2.41
CA ASN A 77 -2.40 -2.75 2.79
C ASN A 77 -1.34 -2.36 3.83
N GLN A 78 -1.31 -1.09 4.24
CA GLN A 78 -0.23 -0.53 5.05
C GLN A 78 -0.14 -1.12 6.46
N ASP A 79 -1.27 -1.55 7.05
CA ASP A 79 -1.35 -2.19 8.38
C ASP A 79 -1.38 -3.73 8.31
N GLN A 80 -1.30 -4.31 7.10
CA GLN A 80 -1.33 -5.75 6.81
C GLN A 80 -2.60 -6.49 7.31
N ALA A 81 -3.62 -5.75 7.67
CA ALA A 81 -4.89 -6.32 8.09
C ALA A 81 -5.76 -6.75 6.92
N CYS A 82 -5.48 -6.25 5.72
CA CYS A 82 -6.13 -6.61 4.46
C CYS A 82 -5.09 -6.82 3.36
N PHE A 83 -5.47 -7.55 2.32
CA PHE A 83 -4.70 -7.60 1.09
C PHE A 83 -5.61 -7.52 -0.13
N SER A 84 -5.06 -7.01 -1.20
CA SER A 84 -5.68 -6.94 -2.52
C SER A 84 -5.14 -8.05 -3.42
N ALA A 85 -5.98 -8.61 -4.26
CA ALA A 85 -5.63 -9.52 -5.35
C ALA A 85 -6.11 -8.91 -6.67
N ALA A 86 -5.17 -8.53 -7.52
CA ALA A 86 -5.43 -8.12 -8.90
C ALA A 86 -5.56 -9.35 -9.79
N THR A 87 -6.56 -9.35 -10.67
CA THR A 87 -6.89 -10.49 -11.53
C THR A 87 -7.05 -10.04 -12.99
N ASP A 88 -7.10 -11.00 -13.89
CA ASP A 88 -7.33 -10.78 -15.34
C ASP A 88 -8.75 -10.31 -15.68
N ASN A 89 -9.67 -10.24 -14.70
CA ASN A 89 -11.03 -9.75 -14.86
C ASN A 89 -11.43 -8.69 -13.81
N GLY A 90 -10.47 -8.11 -13.06
CA GLY A 90 -10.77 -7.12 -12.05
C GLY A 90 -9.88 -7.23 -10.80
N PHE A 91 -10.45 -7.03 -9.62
CA PHE A 91 -9.71 -7.15 -8.36
C PHE A 91 -10.60 -7.62 -7.21
N ARG A 92 -9.95 -8.13 -6.15
CA ARG A 92 -10.60 -8.59 -4.92
C ARG A 92 -9.85 -8.06 -3.70
N ILE A 93 -10.60 -7.77 -2.65
CA ILE A 93 -10.06 -7.37 -1.36
C ILE A 93 -10.43 -8.40 -0.31
N TYR A 94 -9.45 -8.79 0.48
CA TYR A 94 -9.58 -9.79 1.53
C TYR A 94 -9.16 -9.21 2.88
N ASN A 95 -9.86 -9.61 3.93
CA ASN A 95 -9.43 -9.41 5.32
C ASN A 95 -8.50 -10.56 5.73
N CYS A 96 -7.44 -10.26 6.50
CA CYS A 96 -6.49 -11.28 6.95
C CYS A 96 -6.98 -12.04 8.18
N ASN A 97 -7.66 -11.36 9.11
CA ASN A 97 -8.16 -11.96 10.35
C ASN A 97 -9.49 -11.31 10.80
N PRO A 98 -10.62 -12.06 10.83
CA PRO A 98 -10.77 -13.39 10.25
C PRO A 98 -10.55 -13.37 8.73
N PHE A 99 -9.99 -14.44 8.18
CA PHE A 99 -9.77 -14.53 6.74
C PHE A 99 -11.11 -14.59 5.99
N GLY A 100 -11.26 -13.70 4.99
CA GLY A 100 -12.46 -13.66 4.16
C GLY A 100 -12.41 -12.59 3.09
N GLU A 101 -13.11 -12.86 1.98
CA GLU A 101 -13.30 -11.87 0.94
C GLU A 101 -14.26 -10.78 1.45
N GLN A 102 -13.81 -9.52 1.35
CA GLN A 102 -14.63 -8.36 1.73
C GLN A 102 -15.51 -7.92 0.56
N PHE A 103 -14.89 -7.76 -0.58
CA PHE A 103 -15.58 -7.41 -1.83
C PHE A 103 -14.70 -7.68 -3.04
N ARG A 104 -15.35 -7.66 -4.22
CA ARG A 104 -14.70 -7.74 -5.52
C ARG A 104 -15.29 -6.72 -6.48
N ARG A 105 -14.51 -6.35 -7.48
CA ARG A 105 -14.95 -5.57 -8.64
C ARG A 105 -14.50 -6.32 -9.88
N GLU A 106 -15.47 -6.67 -10.72
CA GLU A 106 -15.24 -7.35 -11.98
C GLU A 106 -15.48 -6.34 -13.12
N PHE A 107 -14.62 -6.34 -14.09
CA PHE A 107 -14.68 -5.48 -15.25
C PHE A 107 -14.92 -6.31 -16.49
N ASP A 108 -15.93 -5.98 -17.29
CA ASP A 108 -16.40 -6.77 -18.44
C ASP A 108 -15.39 -6.89 -19.59
N GLY A 109 -14.23 -6.42 -19.46
CA GLY A 109 -13.27 -6.44 -20.57
C GLY A 109 -11.82 -6.41 -20.17
N GLY A 110 -11.49 -6.38 -18.88
CA GLY A 110 -10.11 -6.12 -18.62
C GLY A 110 -9.54 -6.46 -17.27
N GLY A 111 -8.27 -6.88 -17.29
CA GLY A 111 -7.50 -7.21 -16.13
C GLY A 111 -6.88 -5.99 -15.43
N ILE A 112 -6.65 -6.16 -14.15
CA ILE A 112 -5.92 -5.22 -13.29
C ILE A 112 -4.57 -5.84 -12.94
N GLY A 113 -3.48 -5.14 -13.24
CA GLY A 113 -2.11 -5.60 -13.00
C GLY A 113 -1.60 -5.24 -11.62
N HIS A 114 -2.01 -4.09 -11.06
CA HIS A 114 -1.65 -3.68 -9.71
C HIS A 114 -2.85 -3.04 -9.01
N VAL A 115 -2.99 -3.36 -7.73
CA VAL A 115 -3.98 -2.78 -6.81
C VAL A 115 -3.25 -2.37 -5.55
N GLU A 116 -3.35 -1.10 -5.18
CA GLU A 116 -2.78 -0.58 -3.94
C GLU A 116 -3.89 0.08 -3.13
N MET A 117 -4.12 -0.40 -1.93
CA MET A 117 -5.10 0.17 -0.99
C MET A 117 -4.51 1.37 -0.26
N LEU A 118 -5.34 2.32 0.12
CA LEU A 118 -4.98 3.34 1.11
C LEU A 118 -5.58 2.94 2.46
N PHE A 119 -4.82 2.24 3.30
CA PHE A 119 -5.31 1.64 4.54
C PHE A 119 -6.60 0.82 4.31
N ARG A 120 -7.66 1.13 5.05
CA ARG A 120 -8.99 0.52 4.92
C ARG A 120 -10.04 1.52 4.45
N CYS A 121 -9.64 2.58 3.74
CA CYS A 121 -10.58 3.52 3.17
C CYS A 121 -11.03 3.09 1.76
N ASN A 122 -12.00 3.81 1.23
CA ASN A 122 -12.60 3.58 -0.10
C ASN A 122 -11.66 3.90 -1.28
N ILE A 123 -10.50 4.50 -1.03
CA ILE A 123 -9.58 4.91 -2.11
C ILE A 123 -8.58 3.80 -2.43
N ILE A 124 -8.51 3.46 -3.71
CA ILE A 124 -7.66 2.39 -4.24
C ILE A 124 -6.98 2.91 -5.51
N ALA A 125 -5.69 2.63 -5.66
CA ALA A 125 -4.99 2.87 -6.93
C ALA A 125 -5.00 1.60 -7.78
N LEU A 126 -5.41 1.73 -9.04
CA LEU A 126 -5.50 0.64 -10.00
C LEU A 126 -4.58 0.92 -11.20
N VAL A 127 -3.90 -0.12 -11.67
CA VAL A 127 -3.15 -0.11 -12.93
C VAL A 127 -3.57 -1.31 -13.76
N GLY A 128 -3.87 -1.11 -15.02
CA GLY A 128 -4.26 -2.19 -15.92
C GLY A 128 -3.14 -3.19 -16.15
N GLY A 129 -3.50 -4.45 -16.37
CA GLY A 129 -2.54 -5.52 -16.61
C GLY A 129 -3.18 -6.81 -17.14
N GLY A 130 -2.37 -7.81 -17.37
CA GLY A 130 -2.83 -9.06 -18.00
C GLY A 130 -2.93 -8.99 -19.51
N PRO A 131 -3.48 -10.03 -20.15
CA PRO A 131 -3.58 -10.10 -21.62
C PRO A 131 -4.47 -9.01 -22.22
N HIS A 132 -5.52 -8.63 -21.51
CA HIS A 132 -6.48 -7.60 -21.88
C HIS A 132 -6.60 -6.61 -20.72
N PRO A 133 -5.77 -5.57 -20.64
CA PRO A 133 -5.78 -4.66 -19.50
C PRO A 133 -6.99 -3.72 -19.56
N GLN A 134 -7.69 -3.55 -18.42
CA GLN A 134 -8.82 -2.62 -18.28
C GLN A 134 -8.40 -1.16 -18.52
N TYR A 135 -7.20 -0.80 -18.07
CA TYR A 135 -6.62 0.52 -18.24
C TYR A 135 -5.22 0.41 -18.86
N PRO A 136 -4.74 1.44 -19.57
CA PRO A 136 -3.38 1.44 -20.08
C PRO A 136 -2.34 1.18 -18.98
N PRO A 137 -1.28 0.38 -19.22
CA PRO A 137 -0.28 0.03 -18.20
C PRO A 137 0.58 1.22 -17.74
N ASN A 138 0.48 2.34 -18.42
CA ASN A 138 1.11 3.62 -18.05
C ASN A 138 0.14 4.60 -17.40
N LYS A 139 -0.99 4.12 -16.88
CA LYS A 139 -1.96 4.93 -16.12
C LYS A 139 -2.15 4.36 -14.72
N VAL A 140 -2.22 5.25 -13.73
CA VAL A 140 -2.68 4.94 -12.38
C VAL A 140 -4.05 5.57 -12.23
N MET A 141 -5.08 4.75 -12.10
CA MET A 141 -6.45 5.20 -11.85
C MET A 141 -6.67 5.29 -10.34
N ILE A 142 -7.20 6.41 -9.88
CA ILE A 142 -7.63 6.56 -8.48
C ILE A 142 -9.12 6.22 -8.43
N TRP A 143 -9.41 5.07 -7.86
CA TRP A 143 -10.73 4.49 -7.73
C TRP A 143 -11.33 4.82 -6.37
N ASP A 144 -12.54 5.33 -6.37
CA ASP A 144 -13.36 5.45 -5.16
C ASP A 144 -14.38 4.29 -5.16
N ASP A 145 -14.21 3.35 -4.22
CA ASP A 145 -15.07 2.18 -4.15
C ASP A 145 -16.47 2.49 -3.62
N HIS A 146 -16.65 3.59 -2.88
CA HIS A 146 -17.96 4.06 -2.42
C HIS A 146 -18.77 4.64 -3.59
N GLU A 147 -18.14 5.45 -4.42
CA GLU A 147 -18.77 6.01 -5.62
C GLU A 147 -18.82 5.01 -6.78
N GLY A 148 -18.02 3.94 -6.72
CA GLY A 148 -17.93 2.92 -7.77
C GLY A 148 -17.33 3.43 -9.09
N CYS A 149 -16.48 4.45 -9.03
CA CYS A 149 -15.89 5.07 -10.23
C CYS A 149 -14.46 5.59 -9.99
N CYS A 150 -13.78 5.90 -11.09
CA CYS A 150 -12.49 6.59 -11.04
C CYS A 150 -12.71 8.09 -10.79
N ILE A 151 -12.03 8.63 -9.78
CA ILE A 151 -12.10 10.06 -9.39
C ILE A 151 -10.88 10.86 -9.88
N GLY A 152 -9.87 10.22 -10.44
CA GLY A 152 -8.70 10.85 -11.02
C GLY A 152 -7.77 9.86 -11.68
N ASP A 153 -6.79 10.34 -12.42
CA ASP A 153 -5.74 9.51 -13.02
C ASP A 153 -4.39 10.21 -13.07
N LEU A 154 -3.33 9.40 -13.06
CA LEU A 154 -1.96 9.81 -13.32
C LEU A 154 -1.47 9.10 -14.57
N SER A 155 -0.82 9.84 -15.46
CA SER A 155 -0.37 9.32 -16.76
C SER A 155 1.16 9.51 -16.94
N PRO A 156 2.00 8.70 -16.26
CA PRO A 156 3.44 8.70 -16.53
C PRO A 156 3.75 8.29 -17.97
N ARG A 157 4.94 8.71 -18.45
CA ARG A 157 5.36 8.43 -19.85
C ARG A 157 5.75 6.98 -20.12
N ALA A 158 5.94 6.17 -19.06
CA ALA A 158 6.34 4.77 -19.15
C ALA A 158 5.39 3.89 -18.33
N ALA A 159 5.43 2.58 -18.59
CA ALA A 159 4.63 1.61 -17.85
C ALA A 159 4.91 1.69 -16.34
N VAL A 160 3.82 1.68 -15.56
CA VAL A 160 3.87 1.65 -14.10
C VAL A 160 4.31 0.27 -13.65
N ARG A 161 5.30 0.24 -12.78
CA ARG A 161 5.85 -1.00 -12.19
C ARG A 161 5.32 -1.27 -10.79
N SER A 162 5.03 -0.21 -10.03
CA SER A 162 4.31 -0.30 -8.76
C SER A 162 3.77 1.06 -8.34
N VAL A 163 2.80 1.05 -7.45
CA VAL A 163 2.23 2.24 -6.82
C VAL A 163 2.32 2.06 -5.31
N ARG A 164 2.56 3.14 -4.57
CA ARG A 164 2.40 3.21 -3.11
C ARG A 164 1.54 4.41 -2.75
N LEU A 165 0.53 4.15 -1.95
CA LEU A 165 -0.36 5.18 -1.43
C LEU A 165 0.02 5.57 -0.01
N ARG A 166 -0.04 6.86 0.23
CA ARG A 166 0.04 7.50 1.53
C ARG A 166 -1.06 8.58 1.59
N ARG A 167 -1.48 8.99 2.77
CA ARG A 167 -2.57 9.97 2.94
C ARG A 167 -2.36 11.30 2.21
N ASP A 168 -1.11 11.70 2.04
CA ASP A 168 -0.71 12.98 1.46
C ASP A 168 0.02 12.86 0.11
N ARG A 169 0.42 11.63 -0.28
CA ARG A 169 1.26 11.39 -1.47
C ARG A 169 0.85 10.12 -2.21
N ILE A 170 1.05 10.16 -3.53
CA ILE A 170 1.01 8.98 -4.39
C ILE A 170 2.41 8.80 -4.97
N ILE A 171 2.99 7.63 -4.78
CA ILE A 171 4.32 7.31 -5.27
C ILE A 171 4.19 6.27 -6.38
N VAL A 172 4.68 6.60 -7.56
CA VAL A 172 4.62 5.74 -8.74
C VAL A 172 6.03 5.36 -9.17
N ALA A 173 6.32 4.07 -9.17
CA ALA A 173 7.57 3.55 -9.69
C ALA A 173 7.40 3.18 -11.17
N ILE A 174 8.23 3.76 -12.01
CA ILE A 174 8.48 3.34 -13.39
C ILE A 174 9.89 2.75 -13.48
N GLU A 175 10.29 2.22 -14.62
CA GLU A 175 11.52 1.43 -14.71
C GLU A 175 12.80 2.18 -14.30
N GLN A 176 12.88 3.48 -14.55
CA GLN A 176 14.10 4.27 -14.29
C GLN A 176 13.88 5.46 -13.34
N LYS A 177 12.66 5.64 -12.86
CA LYS A 177 12.31 6.78 -11.99
C LYS A 177 11.25 6.41 -10.96
N ILE A 178 11.29 7.13 -9.84
CA ILE A 178 10.18 7.24 -8.91
C ILE A 178 9.57 8.62 -9.08
N LEU A 179 8.27 8.67 -9.23
CA LEU A 179 7.47 9.89 -9.36
C LEU A 179 6.67 10.07 -8.07
N VAL A 180 6.75 11.23 -7.46
CA VAL A 180 6.02 11.57 -6.23
C VAL A 180 5.01 12.64 -6.55
N TYR A 181 3.73 12.31 -6.38
CA TYR A 181 2.61 13.20 -6.62
C TYR A 181 1.97 13.63 -5.30
N ASN A 182 1.42 14.84 -5.29
CA ASN A 182 0.52 15.26 -4.24
C ASN A 182 -0.82 14.52 -4.37
N PHE A 183 -1.36 14.03 -3.26
CA PHE A 183 -2.61 13.26 -3.29
C PHE A 183 -3.83 14.14 -3.59
N GLN A 184 -3.86 15.39 -3.15
CA GLN A 184 -5.03 16.26 -3.24
C GLN A 184 -5.31 16.79 -4.65
N ASP A 185 -4.25 17.20 -5.36
CA ASP A 185 -4.34 17.85 -6.67
C ASP A 185 -3.70 17.07 -7.81
N LEU A 186 -3.14 15.89 -7.49
CA LEU A 186 -2.45 14.99 -8.41
C LEU A 186 -1.25 15.64 -9.14
N ASN A 187 -0.72 16.76 -8.64
CA ASN A 187 0.43 17.41 -9.22
C ASN A 187 1.72 16.65 -8.92
N LEU A 188 2.59 16.57 -9.92
CA LEU A 188 3.91 15.98 -9.77
C LEU A 188 4.81 16.90 -8.94
N LEU A 189 5.27 16.42 -7.78
CA LEU A 189 6.14 17.16 -6.87
C LEU A 189 7.62 16.84 -7.09
N HIS A 190 7.97 15.54 -7.24
CA HIS A 190 9.36 15.11 -7.36
C HIS A 190 9.51 13.99 -8.37
N GLN A 191 10.69 13.98 -9.02
CA GLN A 191 11.16 12.87 -9.85
C GLN A 191 12.53 12.43 -9.33
N ILE A 192 12.68 11.15 -9.07
CA ILE A 192 13.90 10.56 -8.53
C ILE A 192 14.39 9.52 -9.53
N GLU A 193 15.59 9.70 -10.05
CA GLU A 193 16.21 8.72 -10.94
C GLU A 193 16.73 7.53 -10.15
N THR A 194 16.57 6.33 -10.73
CA THR A 194 17.00 5.07 -10.14
C THR A 194 17.82 4.25 -11.12
N TYR A 195 18.62 3.32 -10.59
CA TYR A 195 19.09 2.18 -11.36
C TYR A 195 17.89 1.42 -11.93
N PRO A 196 17.99 0.73 -13.11
CA PRO A 196 16.87 0.00 -13.69
C PRO A 196 16.10 -0.83 -12.67
N ASN A 197 14.83 -0.51 -12.52
CA ASN A 197 13.92 -1.02 -11.48
C ASN A 197 12.69 -1.71 -12.12
N PRO A 198 12.86 -2.80 -12.87
CA PRO A 198 11.75 -3.46 -13.57
C PRO A 198 10.72 -4.07 -12.61
N LYS A 199 11.10 -4.32 -11.34
CA LYS A 199 10.21 -4.83 -10.29
C LYS A 199 9.43 -3.74 -9.57
N GLY A 200 9.70 -2.46 -9.85
CA GLY A 200 9.02 -1.35 -9.18
C GLY A 200 9.33 -1.27 -7.69
N LEU A 201 10.55 -1.64 -7.27
CA LEU A 201 10.94 -1.60 -5.87
C LEU A 201 10.82 -0.18 -5.32
N CYS A 202 9.93 0.01 -4.35
CA CYS A 202 9.68 1.27 -3.66
C CYS A 202 9.00 0.99 -2.32
N ALA A 203 9.44 1.67 -1.27
CA ALA A 203 8.81 1.64 0.04
C ALA A 203 8.72 3.06 0.62
N VAL A 204 7.68 3.31 1.42
CA VAL A 204 7.41 4.63 2.01
C VAL A 204 6.98 4.48 3.47
N SER A 205 7.41 5.41 4.30
CA SER A 205 6.96 5.50 5.69
C SER A 205 5.48 5.88 5.75
N GLN A 206 4.75 5.36 6.74
CA GLN A 206 3.31 5.60 6.90
C GLN A 206 2.98 6.38 8.17
N LEU A 207 3.76 6.18 9.24
CA LEU A 207 3.47 6.75 10.57
C LEU A 207 4.17 8.10 10.83
N SER A 208 5.28 8.39 10.14
CA SER A 208 5.99 9.65 10.38
C SER A 208 5.27 10.83 9.74
N ASP A 209 5.30 11.99 10.39
CA ASP A 209 4.82 13.27 9.84
C ASP A 209 5.61 13.69 8.60
N SER A 210 6.78 13.12 8.42
CA SER A 210 7.60 13.32 7.24
C SER A 210 7.62 12.09 6.34
N LEU A 211 7.55 12.32 5.03
CA LEU A 211 7.74 11.27 4.04
C LEU A 211 9.21 10.82 4.04
N ILE A 212 9.42 9.52 4.31
CA ILE A 212 10.68 8.82 4.07
C ILE A 212 10.40 7.82 2.96
N LEU A 213 11.17 7.91 1.88
CA LEU A 213 11.02 7.07 0.71
C LEU A 213 12.31 6.31 0.44
N ALA A 214 12.21 5.00 0.28
CA ALA A 214 13.32 4.16 -0.12
C ALA A 214 13.08 3.60 -1.54
N CYS A 215 14.12 3.67 -2.37
CA CYS A 215 14.12 3.13 -3.73
C CYS A 215 15.53 2.63 -4.11
N PRO A 216 15.70 1.91 -5.22
CA PRO A 216 17.04 1.64 -5.74
C PRO A 216 17.82 2.93 -5.98
N GLY A 217 19.10 2.94 -5.63
CA GLY A 217 19.99 4.06 -5.91
C GLY A 217 20.38 4.15 -7.39
N LEU A 218 21.44 4.87 -7.69
CA LEU A 218 21.94 5.04 -9.06
C LEU A 218 22.88 3.90 -9.49
N GLN A 219 23.35 3.10 -8.54
CA GLN A 219 24.28 2.01 -8.78
C GLN A 219 23.66 0.66 -8.40
N LYS A 220 24.20 -0.40 -8.99
CA LYS A 220 23.82 -1.77 -8.64
C LYS A 220 24.05 -2.04 -7.15
N GLY A 221 23.05 -2.63 -6.44
CA GLY A 221 23.16 -2.96 -5.03
C GLY A 221 23.03 -1.79 -4.05
N GLN A 222 22.80 -0.59 -4.57
CA GLN A 222 22.63 0.63 -3.78
C GLN A 222 21.15 0.89 -3.52
N ILE A 223 20.85 1.34 -2.31
CA ILE A 223 19.56 1.90 -1.90
C ILE A 223 19.72 3.41 -1.76
N ARG A 224 18.72 4.15 -2.20
CA ARG A 224 18.55 5.58 -1.97
C ARG A 224 17.40 5.78 -0.99
N VAL A 225 17.63 6.54 0.06
CA VAL A 225 16.62 6.95 1.05
C VAL A 225 16.49 8.46 1.02
N GLU A 226 15.27 8.94 0.78
CA GLU A 226 14.90 10.35 0.78
C GLU A 226 14.18 10.71 2.07
N HIS A 227 14.72 11.67 2.81
CA HIS A 227 14.09 12.29 3.98
C HIS A 227 13.56 13.66 3.57
N PHE A 228 12.31 13.75 3.12
CA PHE A 228 11.76 14.96 2.50
C PHE A 228 11.66 16.15 3.46
N SER A 229 11.29 15.94 4.72
CA SER A 229 11.24 17.02 5.73
C SER A 229 12.61 17.65 5.99
N GLN A 230 13.64 16.82 5.98
CA GLN A 230 15.02 17.25 6.22
C GLN A 230 15.75 17.68 4.94
N LYS A 231 15.15 17.48 3.78
CA LYS A 231 15.77 17.67 2.45
C LYS A 231 17.10 16.94 2.33
N LYS A 232 17.18 15.72 2.89
CA LYS A 232 18.39 14.90 2.90
C LYS A 232 18.19 13.63 2.08
N THR A 233 19.21 13.28 1.32
CA THR A 233 19.31 12.03 0.58
C THR A 233 20.43 11.19 1.18
N LYS A 234 20.14 9.93 1.48
CA LYS A 234 21.13 8.95 1.93
C LYS A 234 21.27 7.84 0.88
N PHE A 235 22.50 7.56 0.49
CA PHE A 235 22.85 6.41 -0.34
C PHE A 235 23.49 5.33 0.53
N ILE A 236 23.00 4.10 0.43
CA ILE A 236 23.47 2.93 1.18
C ILE A 236 23.93 1.89 0.18
N SER A 237 25.22 1.56 0.17
CA SER A 237 25.76 0.45 -0.63
C SER A 237 25.44 -0.87 0.10
N ALA A 238 24.21 -1.35 -0.08
CA ALA A 238 23.68 -2.46 0.71
C ALA A 238 24.22 -3.82 0.26
N HIS A 239 24.44 -4.04 -1.05
CA HIS A 239 24.88 -5.32 -1.61
C HIS A 239 25.73 -5.13 -2.86
N ASP A 240 26.59 -6.12 -3.17
CA ASP A 240 27.35 -6.15 -4.44
C ASP A 240 26.49 -6.57 -5.63
N SER A 241 25.42 -7.31 -5.37
CA SER A 241 24.44 -7.76 -6.37
C SER A 241 23.26 -6.82 -6.44
N ARG A 242 22.41 -6.94 -7.49
CA ARG A 242 21.17 -6.17 -7.59
C ARG A 242 20.29 -6.41 -6.37
N ILE A 243 19.60 -5.37 -5.93
CA ILE A 243 18.58 -5.49 -4.90
C ILE A 243 17.43 -6.34 -5.45
N ALA A 244 17.04 -7.35 -4.70
CA ALA A 244 15.91 -8.24 -5.03
C ALA A 244 14.61 -7.75 -4.43
N CYS A 245 14.68 -7.29 -3.17
CA CYS A 245 13.58 -6.71 -2.41
C CYS A 245 14.12 -5.92 -1.21
N PHE A 246 13.29 -5.06 -0.65
CA PHE A 246 13.52 -4.41 0.63
C PHE A 246 12.17 -4.05 1.27
N ALA A 247 12.21 -3.84 2.58
CA ALA A 247 11.08 -3.38 3.37
C ALA A 247 11.55 -2.25 4.29
N LEU A 248 10.71 -1.22 4.42
CA LEU A 248 10.91 -0.08 5.30
C LEU A 248 9.95 -0.21 6.49
N THR A 249 10.40 0.10 7.70
CA THR A 249 9.50 0.21 8.85
C THR A 249 8.46 1.30 8.65
N LEU A 250 7.31 1.20 9.31
CA LEU A 250 6.20 2.15 9.14
C LEU A 250 6.61 3.60 9.49
N ASP A 251 7.50 3.77 10.45
CA ASP A 251 8.11 5.06 10.84
C ASP A 251 9.26 5.50 9.94
N GLY A 252 9.77 4.60 9.10
CA GLY A 252 10.86 4.86 8.18
C GLY A 252 12.26 4.80 8.81
N GLN A 253 12.42 4.39 10.08
CA GLN A 253 13.71 4.39 10.76
C GLN A 253 14.66 3.32 10.26
N PHE A 254 14.14 2.13 9.91
CA PHE A 254 14.94 1.00 9.50
C PHE A 254 14.54 0.47 8.14
N ILE A 255 15.53 -0.03 7.40
CA ILE A 255 15.30 -0.69 6.12
C ILE A 255 15.99 -2.06 6.11
N ALA A 256 15.23 -3.11 5.84
CA ALA A 256 15.73 -4.44 5.59
C ALA A 256 15.89 -4.66 4.08
N THR A 257 17.01 -5.19 3.64
CA THR A 257 17.35 -5.36 2.23
C THR A 257 17.86 -6.77 1.93
N ALA A 258 17.50 -7.29 0.75
CA ALA A 258 18.05 -8.54 0.22
C ALA A 258 18.45 -8.38 -1.24
N SER A 259 19.49 -9.08 -1.66
CA SER A 259 19.96 -9.04 -3.04
C SER A 259 19.53 -10.27 -3.84
N THR A 260 19.71 -10.20 -5.16
CA THR A 260 19.46 -11.35 -6.07
C THR A 260 20.36 -12.55 -5.79
N LYS A 261 21.44 -12.39 -5.02
CA LYS A 261 22.27 -13.51 -4.57
C LYS A 261 21.57 -14.37 -3.53
N GLY A 262 20.63 -13.78 -2.75
CA GLY A 262 19.70 -14.51 -1.88
C GLY A 262 20.29 -15.10 -0.60
N THR A 263 21.51 -14.76 -0.24
CA THR A 263 22.22 -15.36 0.90
C THR A 263 22.14 -14.56 2.19
N LEU A 264 21.94 -13.24 2.07
CA LEU A 264 22.00 -12.30 3.18
C LEU A 264 20.81 -11.35 3.18
N ILE A 265 20.30 -11.09 4.38
CA ILE A 265 19.45 -9.95 4.69
C ILE A 265 20.26 -8.96 5.51
N ARG A 266 20.22 -7.70 5.16
CA ARG A 266 20.90 -6.61 5.87
C ARG A 266 19.90 -5.58 6.34
N ILE A 267 20.02 -5.16 7.59
CA ILE A 267 19.18 -4.11 8.20
C ILE A 267 20.04 -2.89 8.42
N PHE A 268 19.55 -1.76 7.96
CA PHE A 268 20.24 -0.47 8.05
C PHE A 268 19.38 0.57 8.77
N ASP A 269 20.02 1.46 9.50
CA ASP A 269 19.46 2.74 9.90
C ASP A 269 19.33 3.65 8.68
N THR A 270 18.17 4.25 8.46
CA THR A 270 17.90 5.05 7.27
C THR A 270 18.53 6.44 7.31
N VAL A 271 18.71 6.99 8.50
CA VAL A 271 19.31 8.33 8.72
C VAL A 271 20.83 8.27 8.61
N GLN A 272 21.44 7.35 9.39
CA GLN A 272 22.88 7.16 9.42
C GLN A 272 23.39 6.39 8.19
N GLY A 273 22.59 5.46 7.67
CA GLY A 273 22.98 4.50 6.63
C GLY A 273 23.92 3.42 7.15
N THR A 274 24.00 3.25 8.47
CA THR A 274 24.86 2.25 9.11
C THR A 274 24.20 0.88 9.07
N LEU A 275 25.02 -0.15 8.82
CA LEU A 275 24.59 -1.54 8.96
C LEU A 275 24.38 -1.85 10.44
N LEU A 276 23.18 -2.25 10.81
CA LEU A 276 22.83 -2.63 12.18
C LEU A 276 22.92 -4.13 12.38
N GLN A 277 22.44 -4.89 11.39
CA GLN A 277 22.40 -6.34 11.48
C GLN A 277 22.55 -6.99 10.11
N GLU A 278 23.22 -8.13 10.07
CA GLU A 278 23.30 -9.03 8.93
C GLU A 278 22.81 -10.41 9.36
N VAL A 279 21.89 -10.97 8.60
CA VAL A 279 21.33 -12.32 8.86
C VAL A 279 21.63 -13.21 7.67
N CYS A 280 22.26 -14.34 7.95
CA CYS A 280 22.60 -15.38 6.98
C CYS A 280 21.51 -16.47 6.98
N GLY A 281 20.95 -16.82 5.83
CA GLY A 281 20.01 -17.94 5.75
C GLY A 281 19.12 -17.94 4.52
N VAL A 282 19.15 -19.02 3.78
CA VAL A 282 18.42 -19.20 2.51
C VAL A 282 16.90 -19.30 2.70
N LEU A 283 16.42 -19.74 3.87
CA LEU A 283 14.97 -19.94 4.16
C LEU A 283 14.31 -18.76 4.89
N LEU A 284 15.08 -17.84 5.46
CA LEU A 284 14.58 -16.74 6.29
C LEU A 284 14.15 -15.51 5.49
N VAL A 285 14.51 -15.39 4.21
CA VAL A 285 14.23 -14.21 3.39
C VAL A 285 12.73 -13.93 3.30
N LEU A 286 11.90 -14.95 3.15
CA LEU A 286 10.45 -14.78 3.07
C LEU A 286 9.83 -14.51 4.45
N PHE A 287 10.33 -15.16 5.50
CA PHE A 287 9.84 -14.99 6.88
C PHE A 287 10.23 -13.64 7.48
N PHE A 288 11.43 -13.13 7.15
CA PHE A 288 11.91 -11.87 7.69
C PHE A 288 11.24 -10.65 7.03
N LEU A 289 10.98 -10.72 5.73
CA LEU A 289 10.21 -9.67 5.04
C LEU A 289 8.77 -9.55 5.56
N ILE A 290 8.17 -10.68 5.95
CA ILE A 290 6.84 -10.71 6.56
C ILE A 290 6.88 -10.25 8.03
N ARG A 291 7.96 -10.55 8.77
CA ARG A 291 8.10 -10.19 10.20
C ARG A 291 8.73 -8.82 10.46
N THR A 292 9.57 -8.29 9.58
CA THR A 292 10.16 -6.94 9.75
C THR A 292 9.08 -5.85 9.67
N LEU A 293 7.95 -6.17 9.05
CA LEU A 293 6.76 -5.33 9.05
C LEU A 293 6.00 -5.40 10.40
N ASN A 294 6.25 -6.42 11.26
CA ASN A 294 5.55 -6.66 12.53
C ASN A 294 6.41 -6.49 13.79
N LEU A 295 7.61 -5.92 13.71
CA LEU A 295 8.49 -5.77 14.87
C LEU A 295 7.98 -4.80 15.97
N TYR A 296 6.85 -4.16 15.79
CA TYR A 296 6.25 -3.28 16.81
C TYR A 296 5.25 -3.96 17.76
N ASN A 297 4.90 -5.25 17.56
CA ASN A 297 3.95 -5.94 18.43
C ASN A 297 4.57 -6.96 19.40
N PHE A 298 5.87 -6.91 19.65
CA PHE A 298 6.56 -7.85 20.58
C PHE A 298 7.21 -7.20 21.79
N TYR A 299 6.84 -5.95 22.12
CA TYR A 299 7.17 -5.32 23.41
C TYR A 299 5.89 -4.77 24.06
N ASP A 300 5.02 -5.68 24.47
CA ASP A 300 4.07 -5.56 25.59
C ASP A 300 4.00 -6.93 26.30
#